data_431c72ad4e46161a79dfb6625e0b672a
#
_entry.id   431c72ad4e46161a79dfb6625e0b672a
#
_cell.length_a   1.000
_cell.length_b   1.000
_cell.length_c   1.000
_cell.angle_alpha   90.00
_cell.angle_beta   90.00
_cell.angle_gamma   90.00
#
_symmetry.space_group_name_H-M   'P 1'
#
loop_
_entity.id
_entity.type
_entity.pdbx_description
1 polymer ?
#
loop_
_entity_poly.entity_id
_entity_poly.type
_entity_poly.pdbx_seq_one_letter_code
_entity_poly.pdbx_strand_id
1 'polypeptide(L)'
;MRRVVITGMGTVNPLGKNVEEFWANIKANKNGLSYVDQFDTENFPVKIVGAGKDFDCTEYIDKKEAKRMDRFTQFAVCSAKQALKMAGSDFKDVDPFKAGVIIGVGIGGLNMTEKEVTKFNEKPDKVSVFFIPMMIGNMAAGTVAMHTGFKGDNFCTTTACASGTHAIGEAFRKIKDGYLDVCLCGGSEACISHFALSGFNNMKALSKATELDKASTPFDLNRQGFVLGEGAGILCLEEYEHAKARGANIIAEIAGYGATGDAYHMTSPSPTGEAAAHAMKYAYEEAGLKPEQVNYINAHGTSTGLNDKYETTAIKLALGEEAARKTVINSTKSMTGHLLGAAGGMEAIVTALSVQNDFVHKTINYTTPDPECDLDYCVEGNREMPVYAALSNSLGFGGHNATICIKKCD
;
A
#
# COMPACT_ATOMS: atom_id res chain seq x y z
N MET A 1 -11.76 18.37 17.62
CA MET A 1 -10.70 17.96 16.68
C MET A 1 -11.33 17.81 15.32
N ARG A 2 -10.61 18.18 14.25
CA ARG A 2 -11.11 18.00 12.87
C ARG A 2 -11.17 16.52 12.52
N ARG A 3 -12.20 16.11 11.81
CA ARG A 3 -12.34 14.75 11.26
C ARG A 3 -11.73 14.71 9.85
N VAL A 4 -11.25 13.54 9.45
CA VAL A 4 -10.58 13.38 8.16
C VAL A 4 -11.25 12.26 7.38
N VAL A 5 -11.70 12.56 6.18
CA VAL A 5 -12.47 11.62 5.36
C VAL A 5 -11.80 11.34 4.01
N ILE A 6 -12.10 10.19 3.45
CA ILE A 6 -11.69 9.79 2.11
C ILE A 6 -12.80 10.21 1.16
N THR A 7 -12.49 11.11 0.24
CA THR A 7 -13.44 11.57 -0.80
C THR A 7 -13.09 11.06 -2.19
N GLY A 8 -11.88 10.55 -2.38
CA GLY A 8 -11.46 9.98 -3.65
C GLY A 8 -10.34 8.98 -3.51
N MET A 9 -10.26 8.08 -4.45
CA MET A 9 -9.25 7.01 -4.53
C MET A 9 -8.83 6.77 -5.96
N GLY A 10 -7.57 6.37 -6.17
CA GLY A 10 -7.06 5.97 -7.47
C GLY A 10 -5.97 4.94 -7.31
N THR A 11 -5.89 4.00 -8.23
CA THR A 11 -4.92 2.90 -8.17
C THR A 11 -4.55 2.40 -9.55
N VAL A 12 -3.32 1.92 -9.65
CA VAL A 12 -2.83 1.05 -10.70
C VAL A 12 -2.09 -0.08 -9.99
N ASN A 13 -2.49 -1.32 -10.23
CA ASN A 13 -1.93 -2.48 -9.55
C ASN A 13 -2.13 -3.75 -10.40
N PRO A 14 -1.63 -4.93 -9.98
CA PRO A 14 -1.75 -6.18 -10.75
C PRO A 14 -3.19 -6.64 -11.04
N LEU A 15 -4.17 -6.14 -10.30
CA LEU A 15 -5.59 -6.50 -10.46
C LEU A 15 -6.41 -5.44 -11.19
N GLY A 16 -5.86 -4.27 -11.51
CA GLY A 16 -6.63 -3.26 -12.23
C GLY A 16 -5.91 -1.95 -12.46
N LYS A 17 -6.38 -1.21 -13.46
CA LYS A 17 -5.87 0.10 -13.88
C LYS A 17 -6.58 1.26 -13.19
N ASN A 18 -7.65 0.97 -12.46
CA ASN A 18 -8.48 1.91 -11.70
C ASN A 18 -9.18 1.18 -10.54
N VAL A 19 -9.85 1.94 -9.69
CA VAL A 19 -10.50 1.42 -8.48
C VAL A 19 -11.65 0.46 -8.81
N GLU A 20 -12.43 0.75 -9.84
CA GLU A 20 -13.59 -0.05 -10.25
C GLU A 20 -13.16 -1.45 -10.72
N GLU A 21 -12.16 -1.52 -11.60
CA GLU A 21 -11.60 -2.78 -12.09
C GLU A 21 -10.94 -3.56 -10.95
N PHE A 22 -10.15 -2.87 -10.14
CA PHE A 22 -9.48 -3.44 -8.98
C PHE A 22 -10.48 -4.09 -8.02
N TRP A 23 -11.53 -3.36 -7.62
CA TRP A 23 -12.53 -3.86 -6.69
C TRP A 23 -13.35 -5.01 -7.26
N ALA A 24 -13.70 -4.96 -8.54
CA ALA A 24 -14.37 -6.06 -9.23
C ALA A 24 -13.52 -7.33 -9.21
N ASN A 25 -12.22 -7.22 -9.46
CA ASN A 25 -11.29 -8.35 -9.47
C ASN A 25 -11.00 -8.88 -8.06
N ILE A 26 -10.95 -8.02 -7.03
CA ILE A 26 -10.89 -8.41 -5.62
C ILE A 26 -12.12 -9.27 -5.25
N LYS A 27 -13.34 -8.78 -5.56
CA LYS A 27 -14.59 -9.52 -5.28
C LYS A 27 -14.67 -10.87 -6.02
N ALA A 28 -14.08 -10.94 -7.20
CA ALA A 28 -14.01 -12.16 -7.99
C ALA A 28 -12.89 -13.11 -7.56
N ASN A 29 -12.12 -12.80 -6.52
CA ASN A 29 -10.98 -13.57 -6.04
C ASN A 29 -9.93 -13.87 -7.12
N LYS A 30 -9.71 -12.92 -8.03
CA LYS A 30 -8.72 -13.11 -9.10
C LYS A 30 -7.30 -13.07 -8.54
N ASN A 31 -6.47 -13.97 -9.07
CA ASN A 31 -5.03 -13.92 -8.84
C ASN A 31 -4.39 -12.96 -9.87
N GLY A 32 -3.82 -11.84 -9.40
CA GLY A 32 -3.16 -10.84 -10.22
C GLY A 32 -1.68 -11.13 -10.49
N LEU A 33 -1.17 -12.23 -9.98
CA LEU A 33 0.21 -12.62 -10.20
C LEU A 33 0.43 -13.11 -11.63
N SER A 34 1.64 -12.97 -12.13
CA SER A 34 2.02 -13.38 -13.48
C SER A 34 3.47 -13.81 -13.54
N TYR A 35 3.82 -14.56 -14.57
CA TYR A 35 5.22 -14.83 -14.85
C TYR A 35 5.94 -13.54 -15.28
N VAL A 36 7.21 -13.44 -14.87
CA VAL A 36 8.10 -12.35 -15.30
C VAL A 36 8.26 -12.40 -16.81
N ASP A 37 8.03 -11.27 -17.47
CA ASP A 37 8.16 -11.10 -18.93
C ASP A 37 9.09 -9.94 -19.32
N GLN A 38 9.55 -9.16 -18.33
CA GLN A 38 10.43 -8.01 -18.54
C GLN A 38 11.87 -8.38 -18.86
N PHE A 39 12.31 -9.61 -18.53
CA PHE A 39 13.64 -10.15 -18.78
C PHE A 39 13.62 -11.69 -18.75
N ASP A 40 14.66 -12.31 -19.29
CA ASP A 40 14.80 -13.77 -19.30
C ASP A 40 15.00 -14.31 -17.88
N THR A 41 14.17 -15.26 -17.50
CA THR A 41 14.22 -15.94 -16.21
C THR A 41 14.61 -17.41 -16.31
N GLU A 42 15.05 -17.96 -17.46
CA GLU A 42 15.31 -19.37 -17.64
C GLU A 42 16.18 -19.95 -16.51
N ASN A 43 17.30 -19.29 -16.22
CA ASN A 43 18.24 -19.67 -15.16
C ASN A 43 18.07 -18.88 -13.86
N PHE A 44 16.97 -18.15 -13.69
CA PHE A 44 16.72 -17.33 -12.51
C PHE A 44 15.69 -18.01 -11.58
N PRO A 45 15.92 -18.07 -10.25
CA PRO A 45 15.08 -18.85 -9.34
C PRO A 45 13.68 -18.26 -9.11
N VAL A 46 13.47 -16.97 -9.36
CA VAL A 46 12.18 -16.29 -9.17
C VAL A 46 11.50 -16.15 -10.52
N LYS A 47 10.29 -16.67 -10.62
CA LYS A 47 9.54 -16.74 -11.89
C LYS A 47 8.29 -15.85 -11.90
N ILE A 48 7.80 -15.44 -10.73
CA ILE A 48 6.46 -14.85 -10.56
C ILE A 48 6.57 -13.49 -9.90
N VAL A 49 5.81 -12.54 -10.40
CA VAL A 49 5.70 -11.15 -9.92
C VAL A 49 4.24 -10.68 -9.95
N GLY A 50 3.95 -9.59 -9.26
CA GLY A 50 2.70 -8.84 -9.37
C GLY A 50 2.90 -7.61 -10.23
N ALA A 51 2.86 -7.74 -11.55
CA ALA A 51 3.09 -6.63 -12.47
C ALA A 51 1.80 -5.86 -12.81
N GLY A 52 1.89 -4.53 -12.88
CA GLY A 52 0.83 -3.68 -13.44
C GLY A 52 0.80 -3.78 -14.97
N LYS A 53 0.29 -4.90 -15.49
CA LYS A 53 0.25 -5.19 -16.92
C LYS A 53 -0.70 -4.26 -17.68
N ASP A 54 -0.41 -4.06 -18.98
CA ASP A 54 -1.26 -3.33 -19.92
C ASP A 54 -1.63 -1.91 -19.47
N PHE A 55 -0.86 -1.32 -18.57
CA PHE A 55 -1.08 0.05 -18.14
C PHE A 55 -0.38 1.03 -19.08
N ASP A 56 -1.16 1.91 -19.71
CA ASP A 56 -0.69 3.03 -20.49
C ASP A 56 -0.89 4.34 -19.75
N CYS A 57 0.19 4.95 -19.28
CA CYS A 57 0.14 6.24 -18.58
C CYS A 57 -0.28 7.40 -19.50
N THR A 58 -0.24 7.23 -20.83
CA THR A 58 -0.57 8.30 -21.79
C THR A 58 -2.04 8.67 -21.81
N GLU A 59 -2.91 7.87 -21.19
CA GLU A 59 -4.31 8.27 -20.90
C GLU A 59 -4.39 9.45 -19.92
N TYR A 60 -3.35 9.64 -19.09
CA TYR A 60 -3.31 10.64 -18.02
C TYR A 60 -2.19 11.68 -18.18
N ILE A 61 -1.09 11.33 -18.85
CA ILE A 61 0.15 12.10 -18.91
C ILE A 61 0.56 12.28 -20.37
N ASP A 62 1.01 13.48 -20.77
CA ASP A 62 1.58 13.68 -22.11
C ASP A 62 2.76 12.74 -22.36
N LYS A 63 2.83 12.15 -23.55
CA LYS A 63 3.84 11.15 -23.91
C LYS A 63 5.28 11.66 -23.79
N LYS A 64 5.54 12.95 -24.04
CA LYS A 64 6.88 13.54 -23.90
C LYS A 64 7.24 13.72 -22.44
N GLU A 65 6.26 14.09 -21.62
CA GLU A 65 6.40 14.24 -20.18
C GLU A 65 6.62 12.88 -19.50
N ALA A 66 5.82 11.87 -19.85
CA ALA A 66 5.93 10.50 -19.31
C ALA A 66 7.34 9.91 -19.51
N LYS A 67 8.02 10.23 -20.61
CA LYS A 67 9.42 9.80 -20.87
C LYS A 67 10.46 10.39 -19.90
N ARG A 68 10.10 11.41 -19.14
CA ARG A 68 10.96 12.07 -18.13
C ARG A 68 10.62 11.62 -16.70
N MET A 69 9.74 10.64 -16.56
CA MET A 69 9.33 10.05 -15.29
C MET A 69 9.69 8.58 -15.26
N ASP A 70 10.20 8.10 -14.12
CA ASP A 70 10.25 6.67 -13.85
C ASP A 70 8.83 6.11 -13.66
N ARG A 71 8.65 4.81 -13.83
CA ARG A 71 7.36 4.14 -13.79
C ARG A 71 6.61 4.35 -12.48
N PHE A 72 7.31 4.37 -11.32
CA PHE A 72 6.65 4.66 -10.04
C PHE A 72 6.04 6.07 -10.01
N THR A 73 6.71 7.06 -10.59
CA THR A 73 6.17 8.42 -10.70
C THR A 73 4.97 8.47 -11.64
N GLN A 74 5.00 7.74 -12.77
CA GLN A 74 3.85 7.62 -13.68
C GLN A 74 2.64 7.02 -12.95
N PHE A 75 2.83 5.93 -12.20
CA PHE A 75 1.76 5.32 -11.39
C PHE A 75 1.17 6.30 -10.38
N ALA A 76 2.02 7.05 -9.66
CA ALA A 76 1.58 8.04 -8.68
C ALA A 76 0.72 9.14 -9.31
N VAL A 77 1.15 9.72 -10.44
CA VAL A 77 0.40 10.79 -11.13
C VAL A 77 -0.94 10.28 -11.67
N CYS A 78 -0.95 9.10 -12.28
CA CYS A 78 -2.19 8.53 -12.83
C CYS A 78 -3.19 8.21 -11.71
N SER A 79 -2.74 7.59 -10.63
CA SER A 79 -3.59 7.29 -9.48
C SER A 79 -4.08 8.56 -8.77
N ALA A 80 -3.25 9.60 -8.67
CA ALA A 80 -3.66 10.90 -8.11
C ALA A 80 -4.76 11.57 -8.95
N LYS A 81 -4.64 11.54 -10.28
CA LYS A 81 -5.69 12.06 -11.18
C LYS A 81 -7.00 11.27 -11.08
N GLN A 82 -6.92 9.96 -10.91
CA GLN A 82 -8.11 9.13 -10.64
C GLN A 82 -8.75 9.52 -9.30
N ALA A 83 -7.95 9.71 -8.24
CA ALA A 83 -8.43 10.11 -6.92
C ALA A 83 -9.16 11.47 -6.97
N LEU A 84 -8.61 12.46 -7.65
CA LEU A 84 -9.27 13.77 -7.86
C LEU A 84 -10.55 13.64 -8.67
N LYS A 85 -10.55 12.83 -9.72
CA LYS A 85 -11.76 12.57 -10.51
C LYS A 85 -12.87 11.93 -9.66
N MET A 86 -12.54 10.96 -8.82
CA MET A 86 -13.50 10.33 -7.90
C MET A 86 -13.97 11.31 -6.83
N ALA A 87 -13.08 12.16 -6.30
CA ALA A 87 -13.44 13.21 -5.34
C ALA A 87 -14.38 14.27 -5.94
N GLY A 88 -14.51 14.32 -7.27
CA GLY A 88 -15.37 15.28 -7.97
C GLY A 88 -14.90 16.73 -7.87
N SER A 89 -13.63 16.95 -7.57
CA SER A 89 -13.03 18.29 -7.43
C SER A 89 -11.56 18.28 -7.82
N ASP A 90 -11.09 19.37 -8.40
CA ASP A 90 -9.67 19.68 -8.59
C ASP A 90 -9.14 20.63 -7.50
N PHE A 91 -10.00 21.01 -6.54
CA PHE A 91 -9.71 21.84 -5.38
C PHE A 91 -9.10 23.22 -5.70
N LYS A 92 -9.43 23.79 -6.86
CA LYS A 92 -8.96 25.14 -7.24
C LYS A 92 -9.48 26.25 -6.32
N ASP A 93 -10.60 26.00 -5.64
CA ASP A 93 -11.21 26.93 -4.70
C ASP A 93 -10.59 26.86 -3.29
N VAL A 94 -9.73 25.88 -3.04
CA VAL A 94 -8.97 25.74 -1.79
C VAL A 94 -7.69 26.57 -1.89
N ASP A 95 -7.28 27.18 -0.77
CA ASP A 95 -5.94 27.77 -0.69
C ASP A 95 -4.89 26.72 -1.07
N PRO A 96 -4.12 26.93 -2.16
CA PRO A 96 -3.17 25.92 -2.62
C PRO A 96 -2.10 25.56 -1.56
N PHE A 97 -1.85 26.43 -0.57
CA PHE A 97 -0.96 26.16 0.56
C PHE A 97 -1.64 25.32 1.66
N LYS A 98 -2.95 25.08 1.56
CA LYS A 98 -3.72 24.16 2.39
C LYS A 98 -4.02 22.83 1.71
N ALA A 99 -3.53 22.62 0.49
CA ALA A 99 -3.61 21.38 -0.27
C ALA A 99 -2.21 20.78 -0.41
N GLY A 100 -2.02 19.54 0.10
CA GLY A 100 -0.72 18.87 0.17
C GLY A 100 -0.63 17.58 -0.64
N VAL A 101 0.60 17.08 -0.79
CA VAL A 101 0.89 15.78 -1.43
C VAL A 101 1.94 15.03 -0.63
N ILE A 102 1.58 13.88 -0.07
CA ILE A 102 2.48 13.04 0.74
C ILE A 102 2.42 11.62 0.19
N ILE A 103 3.47 11.15 -0.47
CA ILE A 103 3.49 9.83 -1.13
C ILE A 103 4.64 9.00 -0.61
N GLY A 104 4.33 7.79 -0.13
CA GLY A 104 5.31 6.81 0.30
C GLY A 104 5.96 6.11 -0.90
N VAL A 105 7.28 6.03 -0.88
CA VAL A 105 8.09 5.30 -1.87
C VAL A 105 9.17 4.55 -1.12
N GLY A 106 9.21 3.24 -1.26
CA GLY A 106 10.16 2.40 -0.51
C GLY A 106 11.57 2.41 -1.10
N ILE A 107 11.67 2.35 -2.41
CA ILE A 107 12.95 2.24 -3.14
C ILE A 107 13.09 3.38 -4.18
N GLY A 108 12.05 3.63 -4.97
CA GLY A 108 12.07 4.61 -6.04
C GLY A 108 12.63 4.06 -7.36
N GLY A 109 13.36 4.88 -8.13
CA GLY A 109 13.78 4.60 -9.49
C GLY A 109 14.91 3.58 -9.62
N LEU A 110 14.78 2.39 -9.04
CA LEU A 110 15.79 1.34 -9.10
C LEU A 110 15.96 0.80 -10.53
N ASN A 111 14.88 0.67 -11.30
CA ASN A 111 14.94 0.23 -12.70
C ASN A 111 15.69 1.24 -13.56
N MET A 112 15.49 2.54 -13.31
CA MET A 112 16.26 3.60 -13.96
C MET A 112 17.74 3.52 -13.57
N THR A 113 18.02 3.28 -12.28
CA THR A 113 19.41 3.15 -11.79
C THR A 113 20.13 1.99 -12.46
N GLU A 114 19.52 0.80 -12.52
CA GLU A 114 20.08 -0.37 -13.20
C GLU A 114 20.44 -0.06 -14.67
N LYS A 115 19.51 0.57 -15.39
CA LYS A 115 19.68 0.96 -16.79
C LYS A 115 20.80 1.98 -16.97
N GLU A 116 20.86 3.01 -16.14
CA GLU A 116 21.84 4.08 -16.29
C GLU A 116 23.26 3.66 -15.82
N VAL A 117 23.37 2.76 -14.83
CA VAL A 117 24.64 2.14 -14.44
C VAL A 117 25.20 1.28 -15.59
N THR A 118 24.35 0.54 -16.30
CA THR A 118 24.78 -0.22 -17.49
C THR A 118 25.36 0.73 -18.57
N LYS A 119 24.66 1.83 -18.87
CA LYS A 119 25.16 2.84 -19.81
C LYS A 119 26.45 3.52 -19.34
N PHE A 120 26.54 3.82 -18.03
CA PHE A 120 27.74 4.42 -17.45
C PHE A 120 28.98 3.55 -17.66
N ASN A 121 28.84 2.23 -17.47
CA ASN A 121 29.95 1.28 -17.67
C ASN A 121 30.41 1.21 -19.12
N GLU A 122 29.51 1.44 -20.09
CA GLU A 122 29.86 1.50 -21.51
C GLU A 122 30.43 2.87 -21.89
N LYS A 123 29.75 3.95 -21.53
CA LYS A 123 30.09 5.34 -21.87
C LYS A 123 29.59 6.30 -20.78
N PRO A 124 30.46 6.79 -19.87
CA PRO A 124 30.05 7.68 -18.76
C PRO A 124 29.29 8.94 -19.21
N ASP A 125 29.63 9.49 -20.36
CA ASP A 125 28.99 10.72 -20.90
C ASP A 125 27.57 10.49 -21.43
N LYS A 126 27.07 9.27 -21.44
CA LYS A 126 25.73 8.91 -21.94
C LYS A 126 24.68 8.74 -20.85
N VAL A 127 25.02 8.96 -19.58
CA VAL A 127 24.03 8.99 -18.48
C VAL A 127 23.01 10.09 -18.75
N SER A 128 21.74 9.77 -18.55
CA SER A 128 20.62 10.67 -18.81
C SER A 128 20.69 11.92 -17.92
N VAL A 129 20.43 13.09 -18.47
CA VAL A 129 20.25 14.35 -17.68
C VAL A 129 19.06 14.27 -16.73
N PHE A 130 18.14 13.35 -16.95
CA PHE A 130 16.99 13.09 -16.09
C PHE A 130 17.22 11.96 -15.08
N PHE A 131 18.43 11.37 -15.04
CA PHE A 131 18.72 10.23 -14.15
C PHE A 131 18.34 10.54 -12.70
N ILE A 132 18.89 11.60 -12.12
CA ILE A 132 18.66 11.95 -10.73
C ILE A 132 17.17 12.24 -10.47
N PRO A 133 16.48 13.12 -11.23
CA PRO A 133 15.04 13.33 -11.03
C PRO A 133 14.17 12.06 -11.19
N MET A 134 14.56 11.13 -12.05
CA MET A 134 13.81 9.88 -12.22
C MET A 134 14.11 8.85 -11.13
N MET A 135 15.26 8.93 -10.46
CA MET A 135 15.68 7.98 -9.44
C MET A 135 15.10 8.29 -8.04
N ILE A 136 15.09 9.57 -7.63
CA ILE A 136 14.78 9.94 -6.26
C ILE A 136 13.28 9.80 -5.94
N GLY A 137 12.96 9.16 -4.82
CA GLY A 137 11.58 8.79 -4.45
C GLY A 137 10.62 9.96 -4.24
N ASN A 138 11.12 11.14 -3.78
CA ASN A 138 10.30 12.32 -3.58
C ASN A 138 9.68 12.88 -4.87
N MET A 139 10.15 12.44 -6.05
CA MET A 139 9.60 12.90 -7.33
C MET A 139 8.19 12.38 -7.59
N ALA A 140 7.74 11.31 -6.93
CA ALA A 140 6.34 10.93 -6.96
C ALA A 140 5.45 12.07 -6.41
N ALA A 141 5.74 12.54 -5.18
CA ALA A 141 4.99 13.64 -4.58
C ALA A 141 5.20 14.96 -5.32
N GLY A 142 6.46 15.30 -5.66
CA GLY A 142 6.80 16.52 -6.38
C GLY A 142 6.10 16.63 -7.74
N THR A 143 6.06 15.53 -8.51
CA THR A 143 5.41 15.54 -9.82
C THR A 143 3.89 15.62 -9.70
N VAL A 144 3.28 14.90 -8.74
CA VAL A 144 1.84 15.04 -8.47
C VAL A 144 1.49 16.48 -8.11
N ALA A 145 2.29 17.14 -7.25
CA ALA A 145 2.06 18.56 -6.90
C ALA A 145 2.17 19.49 -8.12
N MET A 146 3.12 19.24 -9.04
CA MET A 146 3.20 20.02 -10.30
C MET A 146 1.96 19.85 -11.17
N HIS A 147 1.35 18.66 -11.21
CA HIS A 147 0.14 18.39 -11.98
C HIS A 147 -1.14 18.95 -11.34
N THR A 148 -1.17 19.10 -10.02
CA THR A 148 -2.36 19.52 -9.28
C THR A 148 -2.35 21.00 -8.90
N GLY A 149 -1.18 21.59 -8.83
CA GLY A 149 -1.00 22.95 -8.31
C GLY A 149 -1.05 23.04 -6.78
N PHE A 150 -1.02 21.92 -6.06
CA PHE A 150 -0.99 21.86 -4.61
C PHE A 150 0.37 22.33 -4.08
N LYS A 151 0.38 23.29 -3.16
CA LYS A 151 1.58 24.00 -2.67
C LYS A 151 1.77 23.86 -1.15
N GLY A 152 0.92 23.11 -0.48
CA GLY A 152 1.09 22.77 0.94
C GLY A 152 2.22 21.77 1.15
N ASP A 153 2.19 21.02 2.27
CA ASP A 153 3.19 20.00 2.56
C ASP A 153 3.39 19.04 1.37
N ASN A 154 4.65 18.91 0.93
CA ASN A 154 5.00 18.05 -0.19
C ASN A 154 6.29 17.28 0.14
N PHE A 155 6.16 15.99 0.46
CA PHE A 155 7.30 15.16 0.78
C PHE A 155 7.03 13.67 0.55
N CYS A 156 8.10 12.88 0.60
CA CYS A 156 8.06 11.44 0.51
C CYS A 156 8.35 10.82 1.89
N THR A 157 7.56 9.83 2.28
CA THR A 157 7.92 8.92 3.36
C THR A 157 8.66 7.72 2.78
N THR A 158 9.83 7.39 3.35
CA THR A 158 10.62 6.22 2.97
C THR A 158 10.88 5.37 4.19
N THR A 159 10.01 4.40 4.42
CA THR A 159 10.01 3.45 5.54
C THR A 159 9.77 2.02 5.04
N ALA A 160 10.45 1.68 3.93
CA ALA A 160 10.32 0.39 3.25
C ALA A 160 8.84 0.06 2.96
N CYS A 161 8.36 -1.13 3.36
CA CYS A 161 7.00 -1.60 3.08
C CYS A 161 5.90 -0.79 3.81
N ALA A 162 6.25 0.00 4.83
CA ALA A 162 5.32 0.85 5.57
C ALA A 162 5.18 2.26 5.00
N SER A 163 5.93 2.59 3.93
CA SER A 163 5.99 3.96 3.38
C SER A 163 4.61 4.53 3.04
N GLY A 164 3.77 3.78 2.32
CA GLY A 164 2.44 4.25 1.92
C GLY A 164 1.50 4.48 3.12
N THR A 165 1.54 3.61 4.12
CA THR A 165 0.72 3.76 5.34
C THR A 165 1.19 4.93 6.19
N HIS A 166 2.49 5.15 6.33
CA HIS A 166 3.04 6.35 6.96
C HIS A 166 2.61 7.64 6.23
N ALA A 167 2.65 7.63 4.89
CA ALA A 167 2.20 8.78 4.10
C ALA A 167 0.73 9.14 4.38
N ILE A 168 -0.15 8.14 4.48
CA ILE A 168 -1.56 8.35 4.82
C ILE A 168 -1.70 8.85 6.26
N GLY A 169 -0.95 8.27 7.20
CA GLY A 169 -0.97 8.68 8.61
C GLY A 169 -0.47 10.12 8.83
N GLU A 170 0.58 10.52 8.14
CA GLU A 170 1.08 11.90 8.18
C GLU A 170 0.09 12.89 7.55
N ALA A 171 -0.52 12.54 6.41
CA ALA A 171 -1.57 13.34 5.80
C ALA A 171 -2.79 13.48 6.72
N PHE A 172 -3.21 12.39 7.37
CA PHE A 172 -4.26 12.41 8.38
C PHE A 172 -3.95 13.41 9.51
N ARG A 173 -2.77 13.35 10.09
CA ARG A 173 -2.37 14.28 11.17
C ARG A 173 -2.33 15.72 10.69
N LYS A 174 -1.78 15.98 9.51
CA LYS A 174 -1.73 17.34 8.93
C LYS A 174 -3.12 17.96 8.74
N ILE A 175 -4.10 17.18 8.30
CA ILE A 175 -5.48 17.64 8.15
C ILE A 175 -6.13 17.78 9.53
N LYS A 176 -6.02 16.78 10.40
CA LYS A 176 -6.60 16.77 11.74
C LYS A 176 -6.13 17.96 12.58
N ASP A 177 -4.85 18.32 12.49
CA ASP A 177 -4.24 19.42 13.23
C ASP A 177 -4.39 20.79 12.54
N GLY A 178 -5.05 20.85 11.36
CA GLY A 178 -5.39 22.08 10.66
C GLY A 178 -4.25 22.69 9.84
N TYR A 179 -3.17 21.98 9.59
CA TYR A 179 -2.13 22.41 8.66
C TYR A 179 -2.61 22.36 7.21
N LEU A 180 -3.37 21.31 6.85
CA LEU A 180 -3.96 21.11 5.52
C LEU A 180 -5.49 20.97 5.63
N ASP A 181 -6.18 21.25 4.52
CA ASP A 181 -7.61 20.97 4.33
C ASP A 181 -7.83 19.77 3.41
N VAL A 182 -6.90 19.56 2.46
CA VAL A 182 -6.91 18.45 1.50
C VAL A 182 -5.50 17.88 1.36
N CYS A 183 -5.37 16.58 1.19
CA CYS A 183 -4.10 15.94 0.88
C CYS A 183 -4.27 14.73 -0.05
N LEU A 184 -3.49 14.69 -1.12
CA LEU A 184 -3.29 13.47 -1.89
C LEU A 184 -2.18 12.65 -1.23
N CYS A 185 -2.49 11.44 -0.78
CA CYS A 185 -1.56 10.62 -0.04
C CYS A 185 -1.72 9.13 -0.35
N GLY A 186 -0.71 8.35 -0.03
CA GLY A 186 -0.68 6.91 -0.29
C GLY A 186 0.71 6.45 -0.65
N GLY A 187 0.83 5.49 -1.57
CA GLY A 187 2.14 4.97 -1.94
C GLY A 187 2.26 4.61 -3.42
N SER A 188 3.49 4.61 -3.92
CA SER A 188 3.82 4.20 -5.28
C SER A 188 5.17 3.51 -5.36
N GLU A 189 5.26 2.42 -6.12
CA GLU A 189 6.49 1.65 -6.32
C GLU A 189 6.49 0.92 -7.65
N ALA A 190 7.65 0.85 -8.33
CA ALA A 190 7.80 0.11 -9.57
C ALA A 190 9.25 -0.38 -9.74
N CYS A 191 9.62 -1.40 -8.99
CA CYS A 191 10.99 -1.90 -8.99
C CYS A 191 11.14 -3.35 -9.47
N ILE A 192 10.19 -3.85 -10.29
CA ILE A 192 10.35 -5.18 -10.91
C ILE A 192 11.46 -5.10 -11.95
N SER A 193 12.64 -5.59 -11.58
CA SER A 193 13.82 -5.70 -12.44
C SER A 193 14.66 -6.89 -12.03
N HIS A 194 15.58 -7.29 -12.90
CA HIS A 194 16.50 -8.39 -12.61
C HIS A 194 17.35 -8.09 -11.37
N PHE A 195 17.82 -6.84 -11.24
CA PHE A 195 18.63 -6.40 -10.11
C PHE A 195 17.86 -6.42 -8.79
N ALA A 196 16.64 -5.88 -8.77
CA ALA A 196 15.78 -5.90 -7.60
C ALA A 196 15.45 -7.33 -7.14
N LEU A 197 15.01 -8.16 -8.09
CA LEU A 197 14.69 -9.57 -7.79
C LEU A 197 15.93 -10.34 -7.31
N SER A 198 17.12 -10.07 -7.87
CA SER A 198 18.37 -10.67 -7.40
C SER A 198 18.68 -10.27 -5.97
N GLY A 199 18.54 -8.99 -5.63
CA GLY A 199 18.76 -8.48 -4.27
C GLY A 199 17.86 -9.15 -3.25
N PHE A 200 16.55 -9.14 -3.47
CA PHE A 200 15.58 -9.79 -2.58
C PHE A 200 15.71 -11.32 -2.54
N ASN A 201 16.03 -11.96 -3.67
CA ASN A 201 16.27 -13.41 -3.71
C ASN A 201 17.50 -13.80 -2.86
N ASN A 202 18.59 -13.04 -2.93
CA ASN A 202 19.80 -13.29 -2.13
C ASN A 202 19.54 -13.14 -0.63
N MET A 203 18.58 -12.28 -0.25
CA MET A 203 18.08 -12.17 1.13
C MET A 203 17.18 -13.35 1.52
N LYS A 204 16.85 -14.27 0.60
CA LYS A 204 15.89 -15.37 0.78
C LYS A 204 14.48 -14.89 1.16
N ALA A 205 14.10 -13.72 0.69
CA ALA A 205 12.83 -13.08 1.01
C ALA A 205 11.72 -13.40 -0.01
N LEU A 206 12.10 -13.81 -1.25
CA LEU A 206 11.14 -14.07 -2.33
C LEU A 206 10.68 -15.51 -2.40
N SER A 207 9.44 -15.68 -2.79
CA SER A 207 8.87 -16.97 -3.17
C SER A 207 9.57 -17.53 -4.43
N LYS A 208 9.89 -18.82 -4.41
CA LYS A 208 10.46 -19.55 -5.55
C LYS A 208 9.44 -20.50 -6.19
N ALA A 209 8.16 -20.31 -5.88
CA ALA A 209 7.10 -21.08 -6.50
C ALA A 209 7.10 -20.90 -8.01
N THR A 210 6.75 -21.97 -8.71
CA THR A 210 6.62 -21.99 -10.17
C THR A 210 5.17 -22.02 -10.64
N GLU A 211 4.23 -22.13 -9.71
CA GLU A 211 2.79 -22.10 -9.95
C GLU A 211 2.20 -20.84 -9.31
N LEU A 212 1.33 -20.14 -10.02
CA LEU A 212 0.79 -18.84 -9.60
C LEU A 212 0.00 -18.92 -8.29
N ASP A 213 -0.74 -20.01 -8.09
CA ASP A 213 -1.57 -20.26 -6.90
C ASP A 213 -0.77 -20.75 -5.67
N LYS A 214 0.53 -20.97 -5.84
CA LYS A 214 1.46 -21.34 -4.77
C LYS A 214 2.48 -20.24 -4.45
N ALA A 215 2.42 -19.12 -5.16
CA ALA A 215 3.47 -18.11 -5.08
C ALA A 215 3.30 -17.14 -3.90
N SER A 216 2.08 -16.66 -3.64
CA SER A 216 1.76 -15.82 -2.49
C SER A 216 0.65 -16.49 -1.67
N THR A 217 1.03 -17.06 -0.52
CA THR A 217 0.19 -17.90 0.35
C THR A 217 0.25 -17.40 1.80
N PRO A 218 -0.25 -16.16 2.08
CA PRO A 218 -0.21 -15.59 3.41
C PRO A 218 -0.84 -16.52 4.45
N PHE A 219 -0.18 -16.65 5.61
CA PHE A 219 -0.57 -17.48 6.77
C PHE A 219 -0.63 -18.99 6.54
N ASP A 220 -0.35 -19.48 5.32
CA ASP A 220 -0.25 -20.93 5.04
C ASP A 220 1.02 -21.52 5.64
N LEU A 221 0.95 -22.77 6.09
CA LEU A 221 2.10 -23.49 6.64
C LEU A 221 3.27 -23.60 5.64
N ASN A 222 2.96 -23.71 4.35
CA ASN A 222 3.93 -23.92 3.28
C ASN A 222 4.37 -22.60 2.59
N ARG A 223 4.11 -21.43 3.19
CA ARG A 223 4.53 -20.13 2.64
C ARG A 223 6.04 -20.05 2.50
N GLN A 224 6.53 -19.49 1.40
CA GLN A 224 7.95 -19.55 1.04
C GLN A 224 8.64 -18.19 0.95
N GLY A 225 7.91 -17.10 1.05
CA GLY A 225 8.40 -15.73 0.82
C GLY A 225 7.36 -14.89 0.09
N PHE A 226 7.64 -13.61 -0.06
CA PHE A 226 6.72 -12.72 -0.77
C PHE A 226 6.93 -12.75 -2.29
N VAL A 227 5.91 -12.36 -3.03
CA VAL A 227 6.00 -12.08 -4.48
C VAL A 227 6.17 -10.58 -4.65
N LEU A 228 7.23 -10.14 -5.34
CA LEU A 228 7.44 -8.72 -5.63
C LEU A 228 6.35 -8.19 -6.57
N GLY A 229 5.73 -7.09 -6.18
CA GLY A 229 4.71 -6.40 -6.98
C GLY A 229 5.07 -4.94 -7.27
N GLU A 230 4.31 -4.32 -8.17
CA GLU A 230 4.40 -2.89 -8.50
C GLU A 230 3.01 -2.25 -8.59
N GLY A 231 2.94 -0.94 -8.40
CA GLY A 231 1.70 -0.19 -8.53
C GLY A 231 1.68 1.10 -7.73
N ALA A 232 0.50 1.67 -7.60
CA ALA A 232 0.21 2.79 -6.70
C ALA A 232 -1.20 2.68 -6.13
N GLY A 233 -1.37 3.21 -4.91
CA GLY A 233 -2.66 3.49 -4.31
C GLY A 233 -2.63 4.89 -3.70
N ILE A 234 -3.46 5.79 -4.21
CA ILE A 234 -3.54 7.19 -3.78
C ILE A 234 -4.95 7.49 -3.31
N LEU A 235 -5.06 8.09 -2.13
CA LEU A 235 -6.29 8.61 -1.55
C LEU A 235 -6.29 10.14 -1.62
N CYS A 236 -7.49 10.71 -1.81
CA CYS A 236 -7.77 12.10 -1.54
C CYS A 236 -8.39 12.17 -0.14
N LEU A 237 -7.60 12.65 0.83
CA LEU A 237 -8.08 12.94 2.17
C LEU A 237 -8.52 14.39 2.26
N GLU A 238 -9.62 14.61 2.98
CA GLU A 238 -10.24 15.92 3.09
C GLU A 238 -10.77 16.14 4.51
N GLU A 239 -10.75 17.39 4.97
CA GLU A 239 -11.39 17.77 6.20
C GLU A 239 -12.91 17.59 6.08
N TYR A 240 -13.53 16.97 7.08
CA TYR A 240 -14.94 16.54 7.04
C TYR A 240 -15.92 17.67 6.75
N GLU A 241 -15.83 18.80 7.45
CA GLU A 241 -16.78 19.92 7.25
C GLU A 241 -16.56 20.58 5.86
N HIS A 242 -15.34 20.61 5.37
CA HIS A 242 -15.04 21.05 4.01
C HIS A 242 -15.67 20.09 2.98
N ALA A 243 -15.48 18.79 3.14
CA ALA A 243 -16.07 17.77 2.25
C ALA A 243 -17.61 17.86 2.24
N LYS A 244 -18.20 17.99 3.42
CA LYS A 244 -19.65 18.11 3.59
C LYS A 244 -20.21 19.40 2.97
N ALA A 245 -19.53 20.55 3.16
CA ALA A 245 -19.97 21.84 2.64
C ALA A 245 -20.02 21.87 1.11
N ARG A 246 -19.11 21.15 0.42
CA ARG A 246 -19.13 21.04 -1.05
C ARG A 246 -19.97 19.86 -1.58
N GLY A 247 -20.64 19.09 -0.69
CA GLY A 247 -21.46 17.93 -1.08
C GLY A 247 -20.64 16.75 -1.61
N ALA A 248 -19.42 16.55 -1.10
CA ALA A 248 -18.58 15.43 -1.51
C ALA A 248 -19.22 14.05 -1.17
N ASN A 249 -18.99 13.07 -2.01
CA ASN A 249 -19.25 11.69 -1.66
C ASN A 249 -18.18 11.20 -0.69
N ILE A 250 -18.53 11.02 0.58
CA ILE A 250 -17.62 10.52 1.60
C ILE A 250 -17.65 8.98 1.57
N ILE A 251 -16.48 8.38 1.37
CA ILE A 251 -16.33 6.93 1.24
C ILE A 251 -16.19 6.27 2.62
N ALA A 252 -15.28 6.80 3.45
CA ALA A 252 -15.00 6.36 4.80
C ALA A 252 -14.25 7.47 5.56
N GLU A 253 -14.05 7.27 6.87
CA GLU A 253 -13.25 8.15 7.74
C GLU A 253 -11.93 7.47 8.08
N ILE A 254 -10.80 8.19 7.91
CA ILE A 254 -9.55 7.84 8.59
C ILE A 254 -9.67 8.37 10.01
N ALA A 255 -9.82 7.47 10.97
CA ALA A 255 -10.15 7.83 12.34
C ALA A 255 -8.94 7.78 13.29
N GLY A 256 -7.90 7.04 12.92
CA GLY A 256 -6.71 6.95 13.74
C GLY A 256 -5.50 6.42 12.99
N TYR A 257 -4.33 6.67 13.55
CA TYR A 257 -3.03 6.27 13.02
C TYR A 257 -2.07 5.94 14.16
N GLY A 258 -1.40 4.80 14.05
CA GLY A 258 -0.34 4.40 14.95
C GLY A 258 0.94 4.07 14.20
N ALA A 259 2.06 4.54 14.73
CA ALA A 259 3.39 4.27 14.19
C ALA A 259 4.37 3.94 15.30
N THR A 260 5.20 2.91 15.11
CA THR A 260 6.22 2.44 16.07
C THR A 260 7.44 1.88 15.34
N GLY A 261 8.49 1.60 16.07
CA GLY A 261 9.68 0.93 15.58
C GLY A 261 10.06 -0.26 16.45
N ASP A 262 10.43 -1.40 15.83
CA ASP A 262 10.85 -2.61 16.55
C ASP A 262 12.16 -2.42 17.30
N ALA A 263 13.06 -1.60 16.78
CA ALA A 263 14.43 -1.42 17.31
C ALA A 263 15.17 -2.77 17.53
N TYR A 264 14.97 -3.72 16.62
CA TYR A 264 15.41 -5.10 16.79
C TYR A 264 16.43 -5.55 15.72
N HIS A 265 16.05 -5.55 14.45
CA HIS A 265 16.88 -6.06 13.35
C HIS A 265 16.57 -5.34 12.04
N MET A 266 17.53 -5.27 11.11
CA MET A 266 17.36 -4.52 9.85
C MET A 266 16.29 -5.10 8.92
N THR A 267 16.03 -6.41 8.95
CA THR A 267 15.08 -7.06 8.02
C THR A 267 14.10 -8.02 8.68
N SER A 268 14.41 -8.55 9.86
CA SER A 268 13.54 -9.46 10.59
C SER A 268 12.62 -8.69 11.53
N PRO A 269 11.31 -8.96 11.54
CA PRO A 269 10.42 -8.40 12.56
C PRO A 269 10.78 -8.91 13.96
N SER A 270 10.43 -8.14 14.98
CA SER A 270 10.62 -8.56 16.36
C SER A 270 9.74 -9.78 16.69
N PRO A 271 10.31 -10.85 17.28
CA PRO A 271 9.53 -12.05 17.61
C PRO A 271 8.48 -11.80 18.70
N THR A 272 8.60 -10.73 19.47
CA THR A 272 7.62 -10.36 20.50
C THR A 272 6.33 -9.79 19.90
N GLY A 273 6.38 -9.21 18.69
CA GLY A 273 5.25 -8.50 18.08
C GLY A 273 4.79 -7.23 18.82
N GLU A 274 5.50 -6.83 19.88
CA GLU A 274 5.07 -5.76 20.78
C GLU A 274 4.92 -4.42 20.07
N ALA A 275 5.91 -4.02 19.27
CA ALA A 275 5.88 -2.73 18.60
C ALA A 275 4.75 -2.65 17.56
N ALA A 276 4.55 -3.71 16.76
CA ALA A 276 3.43 -3.80 15.83
C ALA A 276 2.07 -3.79 16.56
N ALA A 277 1.98 -4.46 17.71
CA ALA A 277 0.78 -4.40 18.56
C ALA A 277 0.48 -2.98 19.05
N HIS A 278 1.50 -2.23 19.47
CA HIS A 278 1.34 -0.84 19.89
C HIS A 278 0.91 0.07 18.72
N ALA A 279 1.41 -0.14 17.50
CA ALA A 279 0.94 0.60 16.34
C ALA A 279 -0.56 0.39 16.09
N MET A 280 -1.04 -0.87 16.15
CA MET A 280 -2.47 -1.19 16.07
C MET A 280 -3.27 -0.55 17.21
N LYS A 281 -2.76 -0.64 18.44
CA LYS A 281 -3.39 -0.07 19.63
C LYS A 281 -3.55 1.45 19.51
N TYR A 282 -2.49 2.16 19.15
CA TYR A 282 -2.54 3.60 18.96
C TYR A 282 -3.56 4.00 17.89
N ALA A 283 -3.65 3.23 16.79
CA ALA A 283 -4.58 3.53 15.72
C ALA A 283 -6.05 3.41 16.16
N TYR A 284 -6.45 2.32 16.83
CA TYR A 284 -7.84 2.20 17.26
C TYR A 284 -8.17 3.07 18.49
N GLU A 285 -7.24 3.30 19.41
CA GLU A 285 -7.42 4.22 20.54
C GLU A 285 -7.58 5.67 20.07
N GLU A 286 -6.79 6.12 19.10
CA GLU A 286 -6.95 7.45 18.50
C GLU A 286 -8.29 7.61 17.81
N ALA A 287 -8.85 6.52 17.25
CA ALA A 287 -10.20 6.47 16.69
C ALA A 287 -11.31 6.45 17.77
N GLY A 288 -10.95 6.42 19.06
CA GLY A 288 -11.88 6.32 20.19
C GLY A 288 -12.53 4.95 20.32
N LEU A 289 -11.90 3.90 19.80
CA LEU A 289 -12.44 2.55 19.76
C LEU A 289 -11.83 1.66 20.86
N LYS A 290 -12.57 0.63 21.22
CA LYS A 290 -12.12 -0.51 22.03
C LYS A 290 -11.73 -1.67 21.10
N PRO A 291 -10.88 -2.62 21.57
CA PRO A 291 -10.48 -3.78 20.77
C PRO A 291 -11.63 -4.54 20.11
N GLU A 292 -12.75 -4.74 20.84
CA GLU A 292 -13.92 -5.50 20.37
C GLU A 292 -14.69 -4.81 19.24
N GLN A 293 -14.43 -3.53 19.00
CA GLN A 293 -15.05 -2.75 17.92
C GLN A 293 -14.26 -2.81 16.62
N VAL A 294 -13.03 -3.34 16.65
CA VAL A 294 -12.25 -3.64 15.46
C VAL A 294 -12.66 -5.01 14.94
N ASN A 295 -13.46 -5.05 13.90
CA ASN A 295 -14.01 -6.32 13.39
C ASN A 295 -13.40 -6.80 12.07
N TYR A 296 -12.47 -6.04 11.50
CA TYR A 296 -11.70 -6.42 10.32
C TYR A 296 -10.25 -5.89 10.38
N ILE A 297 -9.31 -6.70 9.91
CA ILE A 297 -7.91 -6.31 9.70
C ILE A 297 -7.46 -6.72 8.30
N ASN A 298 -7.04 -5.75 7.50
CA ASN A 298 -6.23 -5.98 6.32
C ASN A 298 -4.77 -6.08 6.79
N ALA A 299 -4.26 -7.29 6.90
CA ALA A 299 -2.97 -7.57 7.48
C ALA A 299 -1.82 -7.23 6.52
N HIS A 300 -0.63 -7.02 7.08
CA HIS A 300 0.57 -6.97 6.28
C HIS A 300 0.77 -8.28 5.51
N GLY A 301 0.66 -9.43 6.18
CA GLY A 301 0.48 -10.76 5.58
C GLY A 301 1.28 -11.03 4.31
N THR A 302 2.62 -11.05 4.39
CA THR A 302 3.51 -11.08 3.23
C THR A 302 3.73 -12.48 2.63
N SER A 303 3.23 -13.54 3.25
CA SER A 303 3.59 -14.92 2.88
C SER A 303 5.04 -15.29 3.23
N THR A 304 5.66 -14.56 4.17
CA THR A 304 6.98 -14.92 4.70
C THR A 304 6.86 -15.66 6.02
N GLY A 305 7.79 -16.57 6.29
CA GLY A 305 7.74 -17.43 7.46
C GLY A 305 7.63 -16.68 8.79
N LEU A 306 8.42 -15.61 8.96
CA LEU A 306 8.48 -14.86 10.22
C LEU A 306 7.39 -13.80 10.34
N ASN A 307 7.12 -13.03 9.25
CA ASN A 307 6.15 -11.94 9.33
C ASN A 307 4.77 -12.42 9.75
N ASP A 308 4.23 -13.42 9.06
CA ASP A 308 2.84 -13.85 9.24
C ASP A 308 2.62 -14.42 10.65
N LYS A 309 3.60 -15.16 11.16
CA LYS A 309 3.63 -15.66 12.53
C LYS A 309 3.66 -14.52 13.57
N TYR A 310 4.57 -13.57 13.41
CA TYR A 310 4.74 -12.50 14.41
C TYR A 310 3.63 -11.44 14.31
N GLU A 311 3.06 -11.22 13.14
CA GLU A 311 1.86 -10.39 12.98
C GLU A 311 0.66 -11.04 13.68
N THR A 312 0.50 -12.37 13.61
CA THR A 312 -0.51 -13.11 14.38
C THR A 312 -0.35 -12.85 15.89
N THR A 313 0.89 -12.93 16.39
CA THR A 313 1.20 -12.61 17.79
C THR A 313 0.86 -11.14 18.10
N ALA A 314 1.25 -10.21 17.25
CA ALA A 314 0.97 -8.78 17.43
C ALA A 314 -0.53 -8.47 17.48
N ILE A 315 -1.35 -9.09 16.61
CA ILE A 315 -2.80 -8.92 16.61
C ILE A 315 -3.41 -9.40 17.93
N LYS A 316 -2.98 -10.55 18.44
CA LYS A 316 -3.45 -11.07 19.75
C LYS A 316 -3.05 -10.14 20.90
N LEU A 317 -1.84 -9.58 20.87
CA LEU A 317 -1.38 -8.61 21.87
C LEU A 317 -2.15 -7.28 21.79
N ALA A 318 -2.46 -6.82 20.58
CA ALA A 318 -3.18 -5.55 20.37
C ALA A 318 -4.62 -5.60 20.82
N LEU A 319 -5.34 -6.66 20.44
CA LEU A 319 -6.79 -6.77 20.66
C LEU A 319 -7.14 -7.62 21.88
N GLY A 320 -6.23 -8.40 22.41
CA GLY A 320 -6.50 -9.48 23.35
C GLY A 320 -7.03 -10.75 22.62
N GLU A 321 -6.79 -11.91 23.22
CA GLU A 321 -7.07 -13.21 22.59
C GLU A 321 -8.53 -13.36 22.15
N GLU A 322 -9.50 -12.93 22.97
CA GLU A 322 -10.92 -13.07 22.68
C GLU A 322 -11.37 -12.20 21.49
N ALA A 323 -10.96 -10.94 21.46
CA ALA A 323 -11.34 -10.03 20.36
C ALA A 323 -10.60 -10.42 19.07
N ALA A 324 -9.31 -10.79 19.15
CA ALA A 324 -8.54 -11.24 18.00
C ALA A 324 -9.17 -12.45 17.29
N ARG A 325 -9.70 -13.42 18.04
CA ARG A 325 -10.39 -14.60 17.48
C ARG A 325 -11.75 -14.30 16.83
N LYS A 326 -12.35 -13.16 17.16
CA LYS A 326 -13.61 -12.69 16.55
C LYS A 326 -13.41 -11.76 15.37
N THR A 327 -12.20 -11.20 15.23
CA THR A 327 -11.83 -10.29 14.16
C THR A 327 -11.53 -11.07 12.88
N VAL A 328 -12.14 -10.67 11.77
CA VAL A 328 -11.84 -11.22 10.45
C VAL A 328 -10.56 -10.58 9.93
N ILE A 329 -9.62 -11.39 9.50
CA ILE A 329 -8.33 -10.95 8.97
C ILE A 329 -8.21 -11.42 7.52
N ASN A 330 -7.56 -10.65 6.66
CA ASN A 330 -7.13 -11.13 5.37
C ASN A 330 -5.80 -10.52 4.95
N SER A 331 -5.23 -11.01 3.85
CA SER A 331 -4.12 -10.37 3.17
C SER A 331 -4.43 -10.18 1.69
N THR A 332 -4.50 -8.93 1.26
CA THR A 332 -4.64 -8.56 -0.16
C THR A 332 -3.43 -9.01 -0.99
N LYS A 333 -2.26 -9.17 -0.36
CA LYS A 333 -1.04 -9.67 -1.00
C LYS A 333 -1.16 -11.10 -1.54
N SER A 334 -2.14 -11.88 -1.08
CA SER A 334 -2.46 -13.17 -1.70
C SER A 334 -2.82 -13.04 -3.18
N MET A 335 -3.42 -11.88 -3.55
CA MET A 335 -3.91 -11.59 -4.91
C MET A 335 -2.97 -10.71 -5.73
N THR A 336 -2.29 -9.76 -5.07
CA THR A 336 -1.51 -8.70 -5.75
C THR A 336 0.00 -8.91 -5.68
N GLY A 337 0.47 -9.77 -4.78
CA GLY A 337 1.86 -9.73 -4.33
C GLY A 337 2.11 -8.50 -3.45
N HIS A 338 3.36 -8.26 -3.13
CA HIS A 338 3.79 -7.20 -2.23
C HIS A 338 4.32 -6.00 -3.02
N LEU A 339 3.57 -4.90 -3.03
CA LEU A 339 3.91 -3.68 -3.78
C LEU A 339 4.88 -2.75 -3.01
N LEU A 340 5.59 -3.26 -2.01
CA LEU A 340 6.56 -2.51 -1.18
C LEU A 340 5.99 -1.17 -0.68
N GLY A 341 6.61 -0.04 -1.07
CA GLY A 341 6.16 1.29 -0.66
C GLY A 341 4.74 1.67 -1.10
N ALA A 342 4.23 1.04 -2.15
CA ALA A 342 2.86 1.24 -2.63
C ALA A 342 1.82 0.41 -1.86
N ALA A 343 2.23 -0.66 -1.17
CA ALA A 343 1.32 -1.64 -0.58
C ALA A 343 0.28 -0.99 0.34
N GLY A 344 0.72 -0.17 1.29
CA GLY A 344 -0.17 0.47 2.26
C GLY A 344 -1.22 1.41 1.62
N GLY A 345 -0.88 2.09 0.53
CA GLY A 345 -1.84 2.91 -0.22
C GLY A 345 -2.92 2.08 -0.91
N MET A 346 -2.51 0.99 -1.56
CA MET A 346 -3.43 0.08 -2.23
C MET A 346 -4.32 -0.67 -1.21
N GLU A 347 -3.75 -1.13 -0.09
CA GLU A 347 -4.47 -1.83 0.98
C GLU A 347 -5.44 -0.90 1.73
N ALA A 348 -5.11 0.39 1.88
CA ALA A 348 -6.03 1.39 2.40
C ALA A 348 -7.28 1.55 1.52
N ILE A 349 -7.13 1.49 0.18
CA ILE A 349 -8.25 1.51 -0.77
C ILE A 349 -9.14 0.28 -0.55
N VAL A 350 -8.56 -0.92 -0.46
CA VAL A 350 -9.34 -2.15 -0.18
C VAL A 350 -10.07 -2.05 1.14
N THR A 351 -9.38 -1.58 2.19
CA THR A 351 -9.96 -1.45 3.53
C THR A 351 -11.11 -0.43 3.54
N ALA A 352 -10.97 0.71 2.87
CA ALA A 352 -12.04 1.71 2.75
C ALA A 352 -13.26 1.16 2.00
N LEU A 353 -13.03 0.42 0.91
CA LEU A 353 -14.10 -0.24 0.15
C LEU A 353 -14.75 -1.36 0.95
N SER A 354 -14.00 -2.09 1.77
CA SER A 354 -14.55 -3.10 2.68
C SER A 354 -15.49 -2.47 3.72
N VAL A 355 -15.08 -1.33 4.31
CA VAL A 355 -15.91 -0.56 5.25
C VAL A 355 -17.16 -0.01 4.56
N GLN A 356 -17.03 0.54 3.35
CA GLN A 356 -18.14 1.11 2.60
C GLN A 356 -19.18 0.07 2.18
N ASN A 357 -18.72 -1.12 1.77
CA ASN A 357 -19.56 -2.14 1.14
C ASN A 357 -19.95 -3.29 2.08
N ASP A 358 -19.52 -3.28 3.35
CA ASP A 358 -19.75 -4.38 4.29
C ASP A 358 -19.26 -5.74 3.74
N PHE A 359 -18.05 -5.74 3.19
CA PHE A 359 -17.49 -6.87 2.46
C PHE A 359 -16.01 -7.09 2.77
N VAL A 360 -15.63 -8.31 3.14
CA VAL A 360 -14.25 -8.73 3.34
C VAL A 360 -13.88 -9.81 2.31
N HIS A 361 -12.85 -9.56 1.52
CA HIS A 361 -12.41 -10.51 0.50
C HIS A 361 -11.63 -11.69 1.11
N LYS A 362 -11.68 -12.81 0.42
CA LYS A 362 -10.93 -14.02 0.76
C LYS A 362 -9.43 -13.79 0.69
N THR A 363 -8.65 -14.40 1.60
CA THR A 363 -7.22 -14.69 1.38
C THR A 363 -7.13 -15.92 0.49
N ILE A 364 -6.73 -15.72 -0.77
CA ILE A 364 -6.62 -16.84 -1.74
C ILE A 364 -5.32 -17.62 -1.54
N ASN A 365 -5.22 -18.76 -2.23
CA ASN A 365 -4.04 -19.63 -2.26
C ASN A 365 -3.69 -20.33 -0.93
N TYR A 366 -4.51 -20.19 0.10
CA TYR A 366 -4.34 -20.87 1.38
C TYR A 366 -4.80 -22.32 1.27
N THR A 367 -3.96 -23.27 1.71
CA THR A 367 -4.22 -24.71 1.61
C THR A 367 -3.99 -25.47 2.90
N THR A 368 -2.98 -25.10 3.67
CA THR A 368 -2.55 -25.87 4.83
C THR A 368 -2.50 -24.95 6.07
N PRO A 369 -3.30 -25.26 7.11
CA PRO A 369 -3.27 -24.51 8.35
C PRO A 369 -1.90 -24.53 9.03
N ASP A 370 -1.43 -23.37 9.47
CA ASP A 370 -0.23 -23.20 10.30
C ASP A 370 -0.67 -23.04 11.77
N PRO A 371 -0.24 -23.94 12.69
CA PRO A 371 -0.58 -23.82 14.11
C PRO A 371 -0.12 -22.51 14.77
N GLU A 372 0.89 -21.85 14.20
CA GLU A 372 1.39 -20.55 14.68
C GLU A 372 0.61 -19.36 14.11
N CYS A 373 -0.26 -19.59 13.12
CA CYS A 373 -1.17 -18.64 12.50
C CYS A 373 -2.61 -19.13 12.72
N ASP A 374 -3.14 -19.03 13.94
CA ASP A 374 -4.37 -19.67 14.40
C ASP A 374 -5.58 -18.73 14.55
N LEU A 375 -5.60 -17.62 13.80
CA LEU A 375 -6.72 -16.67 13.72
C LEU A 375 -7.57 -16.92 12.47
N ASP A 376 -8.61 -16.10 12.30
CA ASP A 376 -9.50 -16.19 11.15
C ASP A 376 -8.99 -15.35 9.98
N TYR A 377 -8.29 -15.98 9.05
CA TYR A 377 -7.69 -15.31 7.87
C TYR A 377 -8.61 -15.24 6.65
N CYS A 378 -9.91 -15.40 6.82
CA CYS A 378 -10.91 -15.33 5.75
C CYS A 378 -10.58 -16.26 4.56
N VAL A 379 -10.23 -17.51 4.85
CA VAL A 379 -9.74 -18.47 3.83
C VAL A 379 -10.84 -19.28 3.16
N GLU A 380 -12.02 -19.39 3.77
CA GLU A 380 -13.13 -20.21 3.24
C GLU A 380 -13.86 -19.54 2.07
N GLY A 381 -13.92 -18.21 2.06
CA GLY A 381 -14.61 -17.43 1.03
C GLY A 381 -14.71 -15.96 1.39
N ASN A 382 -15.19 -15.15 0.45
CA ASN A 382 -15.56 -13.77 0.75
C ASN A 382 -16.64 -13.73 1.83
N ARG A 383 -16.63 -12.68 2.66
CA ARG A 383 -17.65 -12.47 3.72
C ARG A 383 -18.42 -11.18 3.51
N GLU A 384 -19.72 -11.29 3.42
CA GLU A 384 -20.64 -10.17 3.56
C GLU A 384 -20.96 -10.02 5.05
N MET A 385 -20.46 -8.97 5.68
CA MET A 385 -20.63 -8.71 7.11
C MET A 385 -20.50 -7.21 7.37
N PRO A 386 -21.22 -6.65 8.36
CA PRO A 386 -21.00 -5.26 8.74
C PRO A 386 -19.53 -5.00 9.11
N VAL A 387 -18.88 -4.05 8.45
CA VAL A 387 -17.52 -3.61 8.76
C VAL A 387 -17.60 -2.20 9.34
N TYR A 388 -17.63 -2.10 10.66
CA TYR A 388 -17.76 -0.82 11.36
C TYR A 388 -16.45 -0.07 11.45
N ALA A 389 -15.37 -0.79 11.79
CA ALA A 389 -14.02 -0.28 11.88
C ALA A 389 -13.01 -1.35 11.48
N ALA A 390 -12.04 -0.95 10.70
CA ALA A 390 -11.00 -1.82 10.19
C ALA A 390 -9.61 -1.22 10.44
N LEU A 391 -8.62 -2.09 10.63
CA LEU A 391 -7.21 -1.71 10.63
C LEU A 391 -6.56 -2.16 9.32
N SER A 392 -5.63 -1.34 8.81
CA SER A 392 -4.72 -1.72 7.73
C SER A 392 -3.29 -1.63 8.24
N ASN A 393 -2.58 -2.75 8.25
CA ASN A 393 -1.26 -2.89 8.81
C ASN A 393 -0.17 -2.88 7.74
N SER A 394 0.94 -2.21 8.02
CA SER A 394 2.16 -2.32 7.24
C SER A 394 3.36 -2.47 8.15
N LEU A 395 4.15 -3.52 7.94
CA LEU A 395 5.35 -3.85 8.68
C LEU A 395 6.54 -3.83 7.71
N GLY A 396 7.51 -2.96 7.94
CA GLY A 396 8.60 -2.70 6.99
C GLY A 396 9.98 -3.10 7.51
N PHE A 397 10.88 -3.42 6.60
CA PHE A 397 12.31 -3.55 6.93
C PHE A 397 12.79 -2.29 7.67
N GLY A 398 13.72 -2.46 8.60
CA GLY A 398 14.11 -1.44 9.58
C GLY A 398 13.24 -1.46 10.83
N GLY A 399 12.26 -2.37 10.91
CA GLY A 399 11.31 -2.48 12.04
C GLY A 399 10.24 -1.38 12.02
N HIS A 400 9.94 -0.81 10.87
CA HIS A 400 8.90 0.22 10.72
C HIS A 400 7.52 -0.41 10.76
N ASN A 401 6.70 -0.03 11.74
CA ASN A 401 5.31 -0.48 11.88
C ASN A 401 4.37 0.72 11.74
N ALA A 402 3.38 0.59 10.88
CA ALA A 402 2.33 1.59 10.68
C ALA A 402 0.97 0.93 10.54
N THR A 403 -0.02 1.48 11.25
CA THR A 403 -1.41 1.05 11.18
C THR A 403 -2.31 2.26 11.04
N ILE A 404 -3.25 2.22 10.11
CA ILE A 404 -4.35 3.18 10.01
C ILE A 404 -5.66 2.50 10.42
N CYS A 405 -6.52 3.26 11.11
CA CYS A 405 -7.87 2.86 11.44
C CYS A 405 -8.85 3.56 10.53
N ILE A 406 -9.63 2.79 9.77
CA ILE A 406 -10.66 3.26 8.85
C ILE A 406 -12.02 2.81 9.39
N LYS A 407 -12.99 3.73 9.48
CA LYS A 407 -14.35 3.41 9.93
C LYS A 407 -15.40 4.03 9.04
N LYS A 408 -16.65 3.57 9.21
CA LYS A 408 -17.82 4.23 8.61
C LYS A 408 -17.87 5.68 9.06
N CYS A 409 -18.22 6.56 8.14
CA CYS A 409 -18.48 7.96 8.44
C CYS A 409 -19.97 8.11 8.77
N ASP A 410 -20.26 8.49 10.03
CA ASP A 410 -21.61 8.78 10.51
C ASP A 410 -22.02 10.21 10.14
#